data_33d81b3b17aadb8d7d3f81ab294123f7
#
_entry.id   33d81b3b17aadb8d7d3f81ab294123f7
#
_cell.length_a   1.000
_cell.length_b   1.000
_cell.length_c   1.000
_cell.angle_alpha   90.00
_cell.angle_beta   90.00
_cell.angle_gamma   90.00
#
_symmetry.space_group_name_H-M   'P 1'
#
loop_
_entity.id
_entity.type
_entity.pdbx_description
1 polymer ?
#
loop_
_entity_poly.entity_id
_entity_poly.type
_entity_poly.pdbx_seq_one_letter_code
_entity_poly.pdbx_strand_id
1 'polypeptide(L)'
;ATKLGKVLIATVKGDVHDIGKNIVSVVMACNNFEMIDLGVMVPAEEIVQKAIEKQVDIVCLSGLITPSLDEMCNVALQMEKSDVKIPLLVGGATTSKLHTALKIAPLYSGCVLHVKDASQNSIVAAQLLNPTTKDTYSNSIFQEYELLRQEQEKPSLIPYDEAKQRRLRLFDK
;
A
#
# COMPACT_ATOMS: atom_id res chain seq x y z
N ALA A 1 15.27 12.31 21.68
CA ALA A 1 14.40 12.85 20.65
C ALA A 1 13.08 12.11 20.60
N THR A 2 12.00 12.82 20.47
CA THR A 2 10.66 12.24 20.40
C THR A 2 10.45 11.58 19.04
N LYS A 3 10.01 10.34 19.04
CA LYS A 3 9.68 9.63 17.81
C LYS A 3 8.37 10.18 17.23
N LEU A 4 8.30 10.29 15.90
CA LEU A 4 7.09 10.76 15.21
C LEU A 4 5.96 9.75 15.29
N GLY A 5 6.28 8.46 15.33
CA GLY A 5 5.30 7.40 15.41
C GLY A 5 5.93 6.03 15.31
N LYS A 6 5.12 5.00 15.51
CA LYS A 6 5.54 3.60 15.38
C LYS A 6 5.08 3.06 14.03
N VAL A 7 5.98 2.43 13.31
CA VAL A 7 5.70 1.85 12.00
C VAL A 7 6.08 0.38 12.03
N LEU A 8 5.11 -0.48 11.75
CA LEU A 8 5.36 -1.90 11.58
C LEU A 8 5.64 -2.15 10.10
N ILE A 9 6.71 -2.89 9.80
CA ILE A 9 7.06 -3.25 8.44
C ILE A 9 7.28 -4.75 8.33
N ALA A 10 6.82 -5.34 7.24
CA ALA A 10 6.97 -6.76 7.00
C ALA A 10 6.92 -7.06 5.50
N THR A 11 7.62 -8.11 5.09
CA THR A 11 7.41 -8.73 3.78
C THR A 11 6.34 -9.80 3.95
N VAL A 12 5.34 -9.80 3.08
CA VAL A 12 4.16 -10.64 3.23
C VAL A 12 4.47 -12.12 3.02
N LYS A 13 3.55 -12.96 3.46
CA LYS A 13 3.67 -14.43 3.39
C LYS A 13 4.01 -14.88 1.97
N GLY A 14 4.91 -15.85 1.89
CA GLY A 14 5.34 -16.41 0.61
C GLY A 14 6.43 -15.63 -0.09
N ASP A 15 6.83 -14.49 0.45
CA ASP A 15 7.86 -13.62 -0.13
C ASP A 15 9.05 -13.52 0.81
N VAL A 16 10.26 -13.77 0.28
CA VAL A 16 11.51 -13.74 1.05
C VAL A 16 12.38 -12.52 0.74
N HIS A 17 11.89 -11.61 -0.10
CA HIS A 17 12.68 -10.46 -0.53
C HIS A 17 12.65 -9.38 0.55
N ASP A 18 13.82 -9.08 1.11
CA ASP A 18 13.92 -8.15 2.22
C ASP A 18 14.65 -6.83 1.89
N ILE A 19 15.27 -6.74 0.71
CA ILE A 19 16.06 -5.56 0.35
C ILE A 19 15.21 -4.29 0.38
N GLY A 20 14.06 -4.30 -0.30
CA GLY A 20 13.17 -3.14 -0.31
C GLY A 20 12.64 -2.80 1.08
N LYS A 21 12.26 -3.82 1.85
CA LYS A 21 11.81 -3.65 3.22
C LYS A 21 12.89 -3.01 4.09
N ASN A 22 14.11 -3.49 3.97
CA ASN A 22 15.22 -2.98 4.77
C ASN A 22 15.55 -1.52 4.42
N ILE A 23 15.48 -1.16 3.13
CA ILE A 23 15.70 0.22 2.69
C ILE A 23 14.65 1.15 3.31
N VAL A 24 13.37 0.75 3.24
CA VAL A 24 12.28 1.54 3.84
C VAL A 24 12.49 1.66 5.35
N SER A 25 12.85 0.58 6.01
CA SER A 25 13.08 0.58 7.46
C SER A 25 14.18 1.56 7.86
N VAL A 26 15.30 1.56 7.12
CA VAL A 26 16.41 2.48 7.39
C VAL A 26 15.99 3.92 7.16
N VAL A 27 15.33 4.21 6.04
CA VAL A 27 14.87 5.56 5.69
C VAL A 27 13.92 6.09 6.77
N MET A 28 12.94 5.27 7.17
CA MET A 28 11.97 5.67 8.19
C MET A 28 12.65 5.90 9.54
N ALA A 29 13.56 5.03 9.95
CA ALA A 29 14.28 5.17 11.20
C ALA A 29 15.11 6.46 11.22
N CYS A 30 15.73 6.82 10.09
CA CYS A 30 16.48 8.06 9.97
C CYS A 30 15.59 9.31 10.06
N ASN A 31 14.29 9.16 9.83
CA ASN A 31 13.31 10.24 9.90
C ASN A 31 12.49 10.22 11.19
N ASN A 32 13.05 9.64 12.24
CA ASN A 32 12.50 9.65 13.61
C ASN A 32 11.24 8.79 13.78
N PHE A 33 11.09 7.75 12.99
CA PHE A 33 10.05 6.74 13.22
C PHE A 33 10.64 5.56 14.00
N GLU A 34 9.86 5.02 14.93
CA GLU A 34 10.20 3.77 15.59
C GLU A 34 9.78 2.62 14.70
N MET A 35 10.74 1.83 14.25
CA MET A 35 10.47 0.74 13.32
C MET A 35 10.34 -0.59 14.04
N ILE A 36 9.27 -1.32 13.72
CA ILE A 36 9.05 -2.69 14.20
C ILE A 36 9.09 -3.57 12.95
N ASP A 37 10.19 -4.29 12.76
CA ASP A 37 10.44 -5.12 11.58
C ASP A 37 10.12 -6.57 11.92
N LEU A 38 9.10 -7.12 11.31
CA LEU A 38 8.70 -8.52 11.53
C LEU A 38 9.47 -9.50 10.65
N GLY A 39 10.21 -8.99 9.65
CA GLY A 39 10.99 -9.85 8.77
C GLY A 39 10.25 -10.17 7.47
N VAL A 40 10.52 -11.37 6.96
CA VAL A 40 9.95 -11.84 5.68
C VAL A 40 9.01 -13.00 5.93
N MET A 41 8.18 -13.33 4.94
CA MET A 41 7.24 -14.44 5.00
C MET A 41 6.30 -14.36 6.20
N VAL A 42 5.80 -13.16 6.50
CA VAL A 42 4.96 -12.93 7.68
C VAL A 42 3.49 -13.11 7.31
N PRO A 43 2.75 -14.01 7.97
CA PRO A 43 1.33 -14.19 7.70
C PRO A 43 0.50 -12.95 8.05
N ALA A 44 -0.63 -12.78 7.36
CA ALA A 44 -1.52 -11.64 7.59
C ALA A 44 -1.97 -11.55 9.04
N GLU A 45 -2.33 -12.67 9.65
CA GLU A 45 -2.79 -12.72 11.04
C GLU A 45 -1.72 -12.22 12.01
N GLU A 46 -0.46 -12.60 11.77
CA GLU A 46 0.65 -12.16 12.61
C GLU A 46 0.90 -10.66 12.45
N ILE A 47 0.83 -10.15 11.22
CA ILE A 47 1.01 -8.71 10.96
C ILE A 47 -0.04 -7.91 11.74
N VAL A 48 -1.30 -8.30 11.64
CA VAL A 48 -2.40 -7.59 12.31
C VAL A 48 -2.29 -7.73 13.82
N GLN A 49 -1.99 -8.93 14.32
CA GLN A 49 -1.83 -9.16 15.74
C GLN A 49 -0.71 -8.31 16.33
N LYS A 50 0.42 -8.25 15.67
CA LYS A 50 1.56 -7.43 16.13
C LYS A 50 1.25 -5.94 16.02
N ALA A 51 0.51 -5.52 15.00
CA ALA A 51 0.10 -4.13 14.87
C ALA A 51 -0.77 -3.69 16.06
N ILE A 52 -1.68 -4.53 16.50
CA ILE A 52 -2.53 -4.26 17.64
C ILE A 52 -1.73 -4.32 18.95
N GLU A 53 -0.91 -5.37 19.10
CA GLU A 53 -0.11 -5.60 20.31
C GLU A 53 0.86 -4.45 20.57
N LYS A 54 1.53 -3.99 19.52
CA LYS A 54 2.54 -2.92 19.62
C LYS A 54 1.94 -1.52 19.49
N GLN A 55 0.65 -1.43 19.21
CA GLN A 55 -0.05 -0.15 19.04
C GLN A 55 0.65 0.74 18.01
N VAL A 56 0.92 0.18 16.84
CA VAL A 56 1.60 0.92 15.77
C VAL A 56 0.68 1.95 15.14
N ASP A 57 1.27 3.00 14.59
CA ASP A 57 0.55 4.08 13.93
C ASP A 57 0.37 3.85 12.44
N ILE A 58 1.26 3.08 11.83
CA ILE A 58 1.23 2.76 10.39
C ILE A 58 1.72 1.33 10.18
N VAL A 59 1.14 0.64 9.21
CA VAL A 59 1.61 -0.67 8.76
C VAL A 59 2.14 -0.51 7.33
N CYS A 60 3.37 -0.98 7.10
CA CYS A 60 4.00 -1.01 5.78
C CYS A 60 4.16 -2.46 5.33
N LEU A 61 3.70 -2.74 4.11
CA LEU A 61 3.84 -4.06 3.52
C LEU A 61 4.77 -4.00 2.32
N SER A 62 5.64 -5.00 2.20
CA SER A 62 6.55 -5.14 1.08
C SER A 62 6.30 -6.46 0.37
N GLY A 63 6.39 -6.45 -0.96
CA GLY A 63 6.29 -7.66 -1.76
C GLY A 63 6.93 -7.45 -3.12
N LEU A 64 7.55 -8.50 -3.65
CA LEU A 64 8.26 -8.45 -4.92
C LEU A 64 7.64 -9.36 -5.96
N ILE A 65 6.95 -10.41 -5.57
CA ILE A 65 6.37 -11.40 -6.48
C ILE A 65 4.85 -11.24 -6.58
N THR A 66 4.27 -11.76 -7.65
CA THR A 66 2.83 -11.61 -7.90
C THR A 66 1.94 -12.14 -6.75
N PRO A 67 2.22 -13.32 -6.16
CA PRO A 67 1.41 -13.81 -5.03
C PRO A 67 1.43 -12.87 -3.81
N SER A 68 2.43 -12.01 -3.69
CA SER A 68 2.47 -11.05 -2.59
C SER A 68 1.30 -10.07 -2.63
N LEU A 69 0.78 -9.77 -3.82
CA LEU A 69 -0.37 -8.88 -3.97
C LEU A 69 -1.62 -9.45 -3.31
N ASP A 70 -1.83 -10.76 -3.43
CA ASP A 70 -2.95 -11.44 -2.79
C ASP A 70 -2.81 -11.43 -1.26
N GLU A 71 -1.59 -11.60 -0.78
CA GLU A 71 -1.33 -11.55 0.66
C GLU A 71 -1.52 -10.13 1.22
N MET A 72 -1.22 -9.09 0.45
CA MET A 72 -1.53 -7.73 0.85
C MET A 72 -3.03 -7.51 0.99
N CYS A 73 -3.83 -8.10 0.09
CA CYS A 73 -5.28 -8.09 0.21
C CYS A 73 -5.74 -8.80 1.48
N ASN A 74 -5.13 -9.93 1.82
CA ASN A 74 -5.44 -10.67 3.04
C ASN A 74 -5.14 -9.84 4.29
N VAL A 75 -4.04 -9.10 4.31
CA VAL A 75 -3.72 -8.20 5.43
C VAL A 75 -4.79 -7.13 5.57
N ALA A 76 -5.20 -6.51 4.46
CA ALA A 76 -6.25 -5.49 4.49
C ALA A 76 -7.56 -6.07 5.05
N LEU A 77 -7.96 -7.26 4.62
CA LEU A 77 -9.15 -7.95 5.11
C LEU A 77 -9.06 -8.25 6.62
N GLN A 78 -7.91 -8.72 7.08
CA GLN A 78 -7.72 -9.02 8.49
C GLN A 78 -7.75 -7.75 9.34
N MET A 79 -7.18 -6.66 8.85
CA MET A 79 -7.25 -5.37 9.54
C MET A 79 -8.69 -4.88 9.65
N GLU A 80 -9.47 -5.04 8.58
CA GLU A 80 -10.89 -4.67 8.60
C GLU A 80 -11.68 -5.51 9.58
N LYS A 81 -11.44 -6.82 9.61
CA LYS A 81 -12.12 -7.74 10.54
C LYS A 81 -11.77 -7.45 12.00
N SER A 82 -10.56 -6.96 12.23
CA SER A 82 -10.08 -6.63 13.58
C SER A 82 -10.46 -5.21 14.02
N ASP A 83 -11.19 -4.48 13.19
CA ASP A 83 -11.60 -3.10 13.43
C ASP A 83 -10.42 -2.15 13.66
N VAL A 84 -9.30 -2.41 12.99
CA VAL A 84 -8.10 -1.58 13.00
C VAL A 84 -8.25 -0.49 11.94
N LYS A 85 -7.96 0.76 12.28
CA LYS A 85 -8.15 1.91 11.38
C LYS A 85 -6.86 2.63 11.03
N ILE A 86 -5.71 2.03 11.31
CA ILE A 86 -4.42 2.67 11.03
C ILE A 86 -4.10 2.64 9.53
N PRO A 87 -3.34 3.63 9.02
CA PRO A 87 -2.96 3.65 7.61
C PRO A 87 -2.14 2.44 7.21
N LEU A 88 -2.38 1.96 5.99
CA LEU A 88 -1.67 0.83 5.40
C LEU A 88 -0.92 1.31 4.16
N LEU A 89 0.40 1.20 4.18
CA LEU A 89 1.25 1.54 3.05
C LEU A 89 1.71 0.25 2.38
N VAL A 90 1.62 0.20 1.05
CA VAL A 90 2.07 -0.95 0.28
C VAL A 90 3.15 -0.53 -0.71
N GLY A 91 4.17 -1.37 -0.87
CA GLY A 91 5.27 -1.10 -1.77
C GLY A 91 5.90 -2.38 -2.28
N GLY A 92 6.78 -2.23 -3.27
CA GLY A 92 7.46 -3.35 -3.89
C GLY A 92 7.39 -3.28 -5.42
N ALA A 93 8.24 -4.06 -6.09
CA ALA A 93 8.36 -3.98 -7.56
C ALA A 93 7.09 -4.40 -8.30
N THR A 94 6.29 -5.30 -7.74
CA THR A 94 5.05 -5.76 -8.37
C THR A 94 3.84 -4.91 -8.02
N THR A 95 3.95 -4.03 -7.02
CA THR A 95 2.83 -3.20 -6.60
C THR A 95 2.67 -2.01 -7.53
N SER A 96 1.44 -1.53 -7.66
CA SER A 96 1.13 -0.32 -8.41
C SER A 96 0.01 0.44 -7.73
N LYS A 97 -0.07 1.73 -8.02
CA LYS A 97 -1.13 2.58 -7.51
C LYS A 97 -2.51 2.09 -7.97
N LEU A 98 -2.60 1.67 -9.23
CA LEU A 98 -3.84 1.16 -9.80
C LEU A 98 -4.29 -0.12 -9.10
N HIS A 99 -3.39 -1.08 -8.93
CA HIS A 99 -3.72 -2.32 -8.22
C HIS A 99 -4.16 -2.04 -6.79
N THR A 100 -3.46 -1.16 -6.09
CA THR A 100 -3.79 -0.79 -4.72
C THR A 100 -5.19 -0.18 -4.65
N ALA A 101 -5.52 0.72 -5.57
CA ALA A 101 -6.84 1.36 -5.61
C ALA A 101 -7.96 0.37 -5.93
N LEU A 102 -7.71 -0.59 -6.82
CA LEU A 102 -8.74 -1.50 -7.30
C LEU A 102 -8.93 -2.72 -6.42
N LYS A 103 -7.86 -3.25 -5.82
CA LYS A 103 -7.88 -4.55 -5.15
C LYS A 103 -7.71 -4.46 -3.63
N ILE A 104 -6.87 -3.57 -3.15
CA ILE A 104 -6.55 -3.50 -1.73
C ILE A 104 -7.42 -2.48 -0.99
N ALA A 105 -7.49 -1.26 -1.50
CA ALA A 105 -8.23 -0.19 -0.84
C ALA A 105 -9.71 -0.50 -0.58
N PRO A 106 -10.45 -1.16 -1.50
CA PRO A 106 -11.86 -1.48 -1.22
C PRO A 106 -12.07 -2.48 -0.09
N LEU A 107 -11.03 -3.24 0.28
CA LEU A 107 -11.11 -4.26 1.33
C LEU A 107 -10.92 -3.69 2.72
N TYR A 108 -10.53 -2.43 2.84
CA TYR A 108 -10.18 -1.80 4.10
C TYR A 108 -10.78 -0.40 4.18
N SER A 109 -11.43 -0.08 5.30
CA SER A 109 -12.07 1.23 5.50
C SER A 109 -11.07 2.32 5.89
N GLY A 110 -9.88 1.94 6.37
CA GLY A 110 -8.81 2.90 6.67
C GLY A 110 -8.11 3.37 5.41
N CYS A 111 -7.10 4.22 5.58
CA CYS A 111 -6.32 4.74 4.46
C CYS A 111 -5.34 3.68 3.96
N VAL A 112 -5.43 3.36 2.67
CA VAL A 112 -4.49 2.46 1.99
C VAL A 112 -3.87 3.24 0.85
N LEU A 113 -2.54 3.23 0.76
CA LEU A 113 -1.89 3.88 -0.36
C LEU A 113 -0.62 3.17 -0.80
N HIS A 114 -0.32 3.32 -2.07
CA HIS A 114 0.88 2.79 -2.70
C HIS A 114 2.00 3.82 -2.61
N VAL A 115 3.19 3.38 -2.18
CA VAL A 115 4.38 4.22 -2.12
C VAL A 115 5.42 3.63 -3.06
N LYS A 116 5.79 4.40 -4.06
CA LYS A 116 6.70 3.94 -5.11
C LYS A 116 8.15 3.86 -4.63
N ASP A 117 8.61 4.89 -3.93
CA ASP A 117 10.00 4.99 -3.49
C ASP A 117 10.11 4.95 -1.98
N ALA A 118 11.17 4.31 -1.48
CA ALA A 118 11.43 4.23 -0.05
C ALA A 118 11.49 5.61 0.62
N SER A 119 12.08 6.59 -0.07
CA SER A 119 12.19 7.96 0.45
C SER A 119 10.83 8.63 0.64
N GLN A 120 9.83 8.26 -0.15
CA GLN A 120 8.49 8.81 -0.01
C GLN A 120 7.74 8.30 1.20
N ASN A 121 8.12 7.12 1.71
CA ASN A 121 7.46 6.53 2.89
C ASN A 121 7.52 7.47 4.09
N SER A 122 8.65 8.10 4.35
CA SER A 122 8.79 8.99 5.50
C SER A 122 7.93 10.25 5.34
N ILE A 123 7.88 10.81 4.13
CA ILE A 123 7.07 11.99 3.83
C ILE A 123 5.58 11.68 4.00
N VAL A 124 5.13 10.57 3.42
CA VAL A 124 3.74 10.11 3.49
C VAL A 124 3.34 9.83 4.93
N ALA A 125 4.19 9.10 5.66
CA ALA A 125 3.93 8.76 7.06
C ALA A 125 3.83 10.02 7.93
N ALA A 126 4.71 10.99 7.71
CA ALA A 126 4.67 12.25 8.45
C ALA A 126 3.36 12.99 8.22
N GLN A 127 2.88 13.03 6.99
CA GLN A 127 1.60 13.68 6.66
C GLN A 127 0.42 12.95 7.27
N LEU A 128 0.45 11.62 7.27
CA LEU A 128 -0.64 10.80 7.84
C LEU A 128 -0.71 10.90 9.36
N LEU A 129 0.42 11.13 10.02
CA LEU A 129 0.48 11.22 11.48
C LEU A 129 0.39 12.65 12.00
N ASN A 130 0.50 13.66 11.13
CA ASN A 130 0.39 15.05 11.52
C ASN A 130 -1.09 15.42 11.72
N PRO A 131 -1.51 15.84 12.92
CA PRO A 131 -2.92 16.17 13.18
C PRO A 131 -3.48 17.27 12.26
N THR A 132 -2.64 18.16 11.76
CA THR A 132 -3.06 19.25 10.89
C THR A 132 -3.36 18.77 9.46
N THR A 133 -2.58 17.81 8.93
CA THR A 133 -2.68 17.39 7.54
C THR A 133 -3.35 16.01 7.38
N LYS A 134 -3.48 15.26 8.45
CA LYS A 134 -3.97 13.86 8.43
C LYS A 134 -5.28 13.71 7.67
N ASP A 135 -6.30 14.44 8.06
CA ASP A 135 -7.64 14.31 7.47
C ASP A 135 -7.64 14.75 6.01
N THR A 136 -7.03 15.90 5.73
CA THR A 136 -6.96 16.45 4.36
C THR A 136 -6.20 15.49 3.44
N TYR A 137 -5.08 14.96 3.89
CA TYR A 137 -4.26 14.05 3.11
C TYR A 137 -4.99 12.73 2.86
N SER A 138 -5.59 12.15 3.90
CA SER A 138 -6.34 10.91 3.78
C SER A 138 -7.51 11.06 2.81
N ASN A 139 -8.25 12.16 2.91
CA ASN A 139 -9.37 12.43 2.01
C ASN A 139 -8.91 12.58 0.56
N SER A 140 -7.77 13.23 0.32
CA SER A 140 -7.24 13.36 -1.03
C SER A 140 -6.87 12.00 -1.62
N ILE A 141 -6.31 11.10 -0.83
CA ILE A 141 -5.98 9.74 -1.25
C ILE A 141 -7.26 8.95 -1.56
N PHE A 142 -8.28 9.03 -0.70
CA PHE A 142 -9.55 8.36 -0.95
C PHE A 142 -10.19 8.83 -2.25
N GLN A 143 -10.19 10.14 -2.49
CA GLN A 143 -10.75 10.72 -3.71
C GLN A 143 -9.96 10.27 -4.95
N GLU A 144 -8.65 10.29 -4.89
CA GLU A 144 -7.78 9.87 -5.98
C GLU A 144 -8.03 8.41 -6.35
N TYR A 145 -8.10 7.55 -5.35
CA TYR A 145 -8.32 6.12 -5.56
C TYR A 145 -9.74 5.84 -6.04
N GLU A 146 -10.71 6.59 -5.57
CA GLU A 146 -12.10 6.50 -6.07
C GLU A 146 -12.18 6.85 -7.55
N LEU A 147 -11.50 7.92 -7.97
CA LEU A 147 -11.44 8.30 -9.38
C LEU A 147 -10.79 7.22 -10.23
N LEU A 148 -9.71 6.60 -9.75
CA LEU A 148 -9.06 5.50 -10.47
C LEU A 148 -10.01 4.31 -10.64
N ARG A 149 -10.80 3.98 -9.61
CA ARG A 149 -11.79 2.91 -9.69
C ARG A 149 -12.87 3.23 -10.70
N GLN A 150 -13.38 4.46 -10.67
CA GLN A 150 -14.42 4.91 -11.61
C GLN A 150 -13.95 4.86 -13.06
N GLU A 151 -12.71 5.25 -13.31
CA GLU A 151 -12.13 5.18 -14.66
C GLU A 151 -12.08 3.75 -15.18
N GLN A 152 -11.78 2.78 -14.31
CA GLN A 152 -11.72 1.39 -14.70
C GLN A 152 -13.12 0.77 -14.88
N GLU A 153 -14.12 1.26 -14.17
CA GLU A 153 -15.48 0.79 -14.28
C GLU A 153 -16.22 1.35 -15.50
N LYS A 154 -15.74 2.46 -16.08
CA LYS A 154 -16.36 3.02 -17.26
C LYS A 154 -16.25 2.05 -18.43
N PRO A 155 -17.37 1.81 -19.14
CA PRO A 155 -17.30 0.99 -20.35
C PRO A 155 -16.37 1.65 -21.36
N SER A 156 -15.25 1.01 -21.64
CA SER A 156 -14.25 1.53 -22.56
C SER A 156 -14.44 0.99 -23.96
N LEU A 157 -15.69 0.85 -24.39
CA LEU A 157 -16.01 0.27 -25.70
C LEU A 157 -15.39 1.08 -26.84
N ILE A 158 -15.53 2.40 -26.80
CA ILE A 158 -15.02 3.27 -27.86
C ILE A 158 -13.49 3.30 -27.90
N PRO A 159 -12.78 3.58 -26.82
CA PRO A 159 -11.31 3.52 -26.83
C PRO A 159 -10.75 2.14 -27.17
N TYR A 160 -11.43 1.09 -26.72
CA TYR A 160 -11.02 -0.27 -27.01
C TYR A 160 -11.12 -0.59 -28.50
N ASP A 161 -12.24 -0.22 -29.12
CA ASP A 161 -12.46 -0.45 -30.54
C ASP A 161 -11.48 0.35 -31.41
N GLU A 162 -11.20 1.59 -31.05
CA GLU A 162 -10.18 2.39 -31.73
C GLU A 162 -8.80 1.76 -31.65
N ALA A 163 -8.41 1.29 -30.47
CA ALA A 163 -7.12 0.64 -30.27
C ALA A 163 -7.03 -0.65 -31.10
N LYS A 164 -8.12 -1.42 -31.16
CA LYS A 164 -8.17 -2.65 -31.93
C LYS A 164 -8.06 -2.37 -33.44
N GLN A 165 -8.75 -1.36 -33.93
CA GLN A 165 -8.68 -0.95 -35.34
C GLN A 165 -7.27 -0.47 -35.70
N ARG A 166 -6.63 0.30 -34.84
CA ARG A 166 -5.27 0.76 -35.07
C ARG A 166 -4.27 -0.40 -35.14
N ARG A 167 -4.46 -1.42 -34.31
CA ARG A 167 -3.62 -2.62 -34.35
C ARG A 167 -3.76 -3.36 -35.68
N LEU A 168 -5.00 -3.51 -36.17
CA LEU A 168 -5.26 -4.15 -37.45
C LEU A 168 -4.61 -3.40 -38.61
N ARG A 169 -4.67 -2.07 -38.59
CA ARG A 169 -4.04 -1.24 -39.63
C ARG A 169 -2.51 -1.36 -39.65
N LEU A 170 -1.90 -1.55 -38.49
CA LEU A 170 -0.44 -1.74 -38.41
C LEU A 170 0.02 -3.05 -39.03
N PHE A 171 -0.83 -4.08 -39.00
CA PHE A 171 -0.52 -5.39 -39.57
C PHE A 171 -0.88 -5.52 -41.05
N ASP A 172 -1.69 -4.61 -41.58
CA ASP A 172 -2.12 -4.64 -42.97
C ASP A 172 -1.11 -4.01 -43.95
N LYS A 173 0.07 -3.63 -43.47
CA LYS A 173 1.10 -3.08 -44.34
C LYS A 173 2.13 -4.13 -44.73
#